data_55fd47e23c8b75e698bc37eaef965b75
#
_entry.id   55fd47e23c8b75e698bc37eaef965b75
#
_cell.length_a   1.000
_cell.length_b   1.000
_cell.length_c   1.000
_cell.angle_alpha   90.00
_cell.angle_beta   90.00
_cell.angle_gamma   90.00
#
_symmetry.space_group_name_H-M   'P 1'
#
loop_
_entity.id
_entity.type
_entity.pdbx_description
1 polymer ?
#
loop_
_entity_poly.entity_id
_entity_poly.type
_entity_poly.pdbx_seq_one_letter_code
_entity_poly.pdbx_strand_id
1 'polypeptide(L)'
;MTVLQSKSRERKKQRCFVIEGNRELSRALEMGYSLETILYRENTVIDLIDKDLDACYEVSAKLFDRISVRSVSEEVLAIVKTINHDLEQLKINLESRIMVLESPEKPGNIGALLRTAAAAGMDAVIIANPKTDLYHPHIIRNSLGGVFSIPVAMATSDNVISFLKKNSFNIIITAILNKAKHYKRIKY
;
A
#
# COMPACT_ATOMS: atom_id res chain seq x y z
N MET A 1 -5.09 14.68 11.28
CA MET A 1 -3.90 13.99 10.76
C MET A 1 -3.33 12.97 11.77
N THR A 2 -2.87 13.34 12.96
CA THR A 2 -2.31 12.41 13.98
C THR A 2 -3.21 11.23 14.34
N VAL A 3 -4.53 11.43 14.35
CA VAL A 3 -5.51 10.36 14.60
C VAL A 3 -5.52 9.35 13.45
N LEU A 4 -5.41 9.78 12.20
CA LEU A 4 -5.31 8.89 11.02
C LEU A 4 -3.99 8.12 11.01
N GLN A 5 -2.89 8.69 11.50
CA GLN A 5 -1.62 7.99 11.63
C GLN A 5 -1.68 6.86 12.69
N SER A 6 -2.39 7.09 13.80
CA SER A 6 -2.37 6.19 14.95
C SER A 6 -3.51 5.16 14.98
N LYS A 7 -4.70 5.47 14.43
CA LYS A 7 -5.92 4.68 14.62
C LYS A 7 -6.49 4.13 13.32
N SER A 8 -6.40 2.81 13.12
CA SER A 8 -7.00 2.11 11.97
C SER A 8 -8.53 2.33 11.88
N ARG A 9 -9.23 2.36 13.02
CA ARG A 9 -10.67 2.62 13.06
C ARG A 9 -11.03 3.97 12.43
N GLU A 10 -10.21 5.00 12.65
CA GLU A 10 -10.46 6.33 12.09
C GLU A 10 -10.17 6.36 10.59
N ARG A 11 -9.12 5.69 10.12
CA ARG A 11 -8.85 5.55 8.68
C ARG A 11 -10.03 4.90 7.96
N LYS A 12 -10.56 3.80 8.52
CA LYS A 12 -11.74 3.11 7.98
C LYS A 12 -12.99 4.00 7.99
N LYS A 13 -13.25 4.70 9.10
CA LYS A 13 -14.43 5.58 9.25
C LYS A 13 -14.40 6.75 8.28
N GLN A 14 -13.26 7.42 8.17
CA GLN A 14 -13.08 8.61 7.33
C GLN A 14 -12.75 8.26 5.89
N ARG A 15 -12.42 6.98 5.60
CA ARG A 15 -11.93 6.51 4.30
C ARG A 15 -10.71 7.30 3.80
N CYS A 16 -9.83 7.68 4.73
CA CYS A 16 -8.63 8.47 4.47
C CYS A 16 -7.46 7.91 5.26
N PHE A 17 -6.27 8.18 4.75
CA PHE A 17 -5.01 7.84 5.41
C PHE A 17 -3.96 8.93 5.18
N VAL A 18 -2.83 8.85 5.86
CA VAL A 18 -1.75 9.83 5.75
C VAL A 18 -0.58 9.24 4.98
N ILE A 19 -0.08 10.00 4.03
CA ILE A 19 1.19 9.76 3.34
C ILE A 19 2.19 10.80 3.83
N GLU A 20 3.41 10.37 4.18
CA GLU A 20 4.56 11.22 4.46
C GLU A 20 5.60 11.06 3.34
N GLY A 21 5.96 12.16 2.71
CA GLY A 21 6.99 12.23 1.69
C GLY A 21 6.48 12.35 0.26
N ASN A 22 7.25 13.09 -0.54
CA ASN A 22 6.92 13.40 -1.93
C ASN A 22 6.87 12.15 -2.82
N ARG A 23 7.81 11.23 -2.64
CA ARG A 23 7.91 10.02 -3.46
C ARG A 23 6.69 9.11 -3.31
N GLU A 24 6.27 8.86 -2.07
CA GLU A 24 5.10 8.05 -1.77
C GLU A 24 3.82 8.73 -2.27
N LEU A 25 3.73 10.05 -2.13
CA LEU A 25 2.60 10.84 -2.62
C LEU A 25 2.51 10.79 -4.15
N SER A 26 3.61 11.06 -4.87
CA SER A 26 3.61 10.98 -6.34
C SER A 26 3.10 9.63 -6.84
N ARG A 27 3.63 8.54 -6.29
CA ARG A 27 3.20 7.19 -6.67
C ARG A 27 1.73 6.92 -6.40
N ALA A 28 1.21 7.42 -5.28
CA ALA A 28 -0.21 7.30 -4.98
C ALA A 28 -1.07 8.05 -6.00
N LEU A 29 -0.70 9.27 -6.36
CA LEU A 29 -1.40 10.07 -7.35
C LEU A 29 -1.35 9.44 -8.75
N GLU A 30 -0.20 8.93 -9.18
CA GLU A 30 -0.02 8.18 -10.43
C GLU A 30 -0.93 6.95 -10.51
N MET A 31 -1.20 6.31 -9.37
CA MET A 31 -2.10 5.15 -9.26
C MET A 31 -3.57 5.53 -9.04
N GLY A 32 -3.92 6.79 -9.21
CA GLY A 32 -5.30 7.29 -9.16
C GLY A 32 -5.88 7.51 -7.77
N TYR A 33 -5.04 7.58 -6.74
CA TYR A 33 -5.49 7.99 -5.42
C TYR A 33 -5.85 9.46 -5.40
N SER A 34 -6.95 9.82 -4.74
CA SER A 34 -7.41 11.21 -4.65
C SER A 34 -6.84 11.90 -3.43
N LEU A 35 -6.16 13.01 -3.65
CA LEU A 35 -5.66 13.91 -2.61
C LEU A 35 -6.82 14.68 -1.99
N GLU A 36 -6.86 14.79 -0.67
CA GLU A 36 -7.87 15.53 0.07
C GLU A 36 -7.28 16.78 0.74
N THR A 37 -6.09 16.66 1.32
CA THR A 37 -5.40 17.76 1.98
C THR A 37 -3.90 17.54 1.91
N ILE A 38 -3.15 18.60 1.73
CA ILE A 38 -1.70 18.59 1.84
C ILE A 38 -1.22 19.62 2.84
N LEU A 39 -0.28 19.23 3.69
CA LEU A 39 0.51 20.12 4.53
C LEU A 39 1.96 20.02 4.08
N TYR A 40 2.59 21.17 3.92
CA TYR A 40 4.00 21.24 3.57
C TYR A 40 4.75 22.16 4.52
N ARG A 41 6.00 21.82 4.73
CA ARG A 41 6.89 22.57 5.62
C ARG A 41 7.19 23.93 5.02
N GLU A 42 7.25 24.98 5.81
CA GLU A 42 7.67 26.33 5.39
C GLU A 42 8.99 26.29 4.61
N ASN A 43 9.09 27.12 3.57
CA ASN A 43 10.20 27.21 2.63
C ASN A 43 10.43 25.94 1.75
N THR A 44 9.44 25.02 1.66
CA THR A 44 9.49 23.89 0.74
C THR A 44 8.92 24.27 -0.63
N VAL A 45 9.63 23.93 -1.70
CA VAL A 45 9.11 24.03 -3.07
C VAL A 45 8.36 22.75 -3.41
N ILE A 46 7.08 22.86 -3.73
CA ILE A 46 6.25 21.74 -4.12
C ILE A 46 5.96 21.80 -5.61
N ASP A 47 6.64 20.95 -6.38
CA ASP A 47 6.42 20.83 -7.84
C ASP A 47 5.30 19.82 -8.21
N LEU A 48 4.81 19.05 -7.23
CA LEU A 48 3.95 17.88 -7.44
C LEU A 48 2.45 18.18 -7.43
N ILE A 49 2.06 19.41 -7.14
CA ILE A 49 0.66 19.71 -6.86
C ILE A 49 0.18 20.81 -7.77
N ASP A 50 -0.93 20.51 -8.44
CA ASP A 50 -1.74 21.54 -9.06
C ASP A 50 -2.08 22.58 -7.98
N LYS A 51 -1.63 23.83 -8.17
CA LYS A 51 -1.78 24.91 -7.19
C LYS A 51 -3.25 25.28 -6.91
N ASP A 52 -4.19 24.67 -7.66
CA ASP A 52 -5.63 24.84 -7.53
C ASP A 52 -6.27 23.91 -6.48
N LEU A 53 -5.47 23.21 -5.66
CA LEU A 53 -6.01 22.39 -4.58
C LEU A 53 -6.46 23.29 -3.42
N ASP A 54 -7.77 23.38 -3.17
CA ASP A 54 -8.38 24.20 -2.12
C ASP A 54 -7.86 23.92 -0.70
N ALA A 55 -7.24 22.76 -0.47
CA ALA A 55 -6.78 22.27 0.83
C ALA A 55 -5.25 22.08 0.88
N CYS A 56 -4.49 23.10 0.48
CA CYS A 56 -3.04 23.12 0.49
C CYS A 56 -2.55 24.16 1.52
N TYR A 57 -1.79 23.72 2.54
CA TYR A 57 -1.42 24.58 3.66
C TYR A 57 0.08 24.52 3.94
N GLU A 58 0.72 25.68 3.94
CA GLU A 58 2.06 25.86 4.50
C GLU A 58 1.99 25.85 6.02
N VAL A 59 2.87 25.10 6.66
CA VAL A 59 2.94 25.03 8.12
C VAL A 59 4.37 25.28 8.62
N SER A 60 4.50 25.90 9.79
CA SER A 60 5.80 26.13 10.39
C SER A 60 6.57 24.83 10.63
N ALA A 61 7.90 24.86 10.55
CA ALA A 61 8.77 23.72 10.82
C ALA A 61 8.44 23.08 12.17
N LYS A 62 8.20 23.87 13.20
CA LYS A 62 7.84 23.38 14.53
C LYS A 62 6.53 22.59 14.55
N LEU A 63 5.50 23.03 13.80
CA LEU A 63 4.24 22.30 13.69
C LEU A 63 4.42 21.04 12.85
N PHE A 64 5.14 21.14 11.75
CA PHE A 64 5.43 19.99 10.88
C PHE A 64 6.14 18.87 11.65
N ASP A 65 7.20 19.18 12.38
CA ASP A 65 7.95 18.21 13.19
C ASP A 65 7.10 17.57 14.30
N ARG A 66 6.11 18.26 14.80
CA ARG A 66 5.17 17.73 15.82
C ARG A 66 4.17 16.74 15.25
N ILE A 67 3.76 16.90 14.01
CA ILE A 67 2.73 16.06 13.37
C ILE A 67 3.32 14.98 12.46
N SER A 68 4.57 15.11 12.04
CA SER A 68 5.31 14.07 11.30
C SER A 68 5.69 12.91 12.22
N VAL A 69 5.58 11.68 11.70
CA VAL A 69 6.07 10.46 12.38
C VAL A 69 7.52 10.19 12.02
N ARG A 70 7.98 10.72 10.88
CA ARG A 70 9.38 10.65 10.45
C ARG A 70 10.12 11.89 10.95
N SER A 71 11.15 11.68 11.75
CA SER A 71 12.05 12.78 12.11
C SER A 71 12.90 13.21 10.90
N VAL A 72 12.85 14.48 10.52
CA VAL A 72 13.89 15.27 9.84
C VAL A 72 13.97 15.25 8.30
N SER A 73 13.42 14.31 7.55
CA SER A 73 13.69 14.27 6.09
C SER A 73 12.51 14.52 5.16
N GLU A 74 11.31 14.54 5.67
CA GLU A 74 10.12 14.73 4.83
C GLU A 74 9.61 16.16 4.95
N GLU A 75 9.13 16.70 3.85
CA GLU A 75 8.66 18.09 3.77
C GLU A 75 7.17 18.18 3.49
N VAL A 76 6.52 17.01 3.23
CA VAL A 76 5.14 16.93 2.83
C VAL A 76 4.40 15.85 3.63
N LEU A 77 3.20 16.22 4.08
CA LEU A 77 2.20 15.33 4.68
C LEU A 77 0.89 15.47 3.91
N ALA A 78 0.36 14.37 3.43
CA ALA A 78 -0.89 14.38 2.66
C ALA A 78 -1.96 13.52 3.32
N ILE A 79 -3.22 13.98 3.31
CA ILE A 79 -4.40 13.15 3.55
C ILE A 79 -4.92 12.71 2.19
N VAL A 80 -5.03 11.41 2.00
CA VAL A 80 -5.40 10.77 0.75
C VAL A 80 -6.58 9.84 0.97
N LYS A 81 -7.52 9.77 0.02
CA LYS A 81 -8.68 8.87 0.08
C LYS A 81 -8.28 7.42 -0.18
N THR A 82 -8.88 6.50 0.57
CA THR A 82 -8.72 5.07 0.31
C THR A 82 -9.45 4.67 -0.97
N ILE A 83 -8.93 3.66 -1.66
CA ILE A 83 -9.61 3.05 -2.82
C ILE A 83 -10.20 1.69 -2.43
N ASN A 84 -11.01 1.12 -3.34
CA ASN A 84 -11.53 -0.23 -3.19
C ASN A 84 -10.43 -1.26 -3.55
N HIS A 85 -10.36 -2.33 -2.76
CA HIS A 85 -9.39 -3.43 -2.90
C HIS A 85 -10.07 -4.78 -3.13
N ASP A 86 -11.25 -4.80 -3.74
CA ASP A 86 -11.93 -6.05 -4.08
C ASP A 86 -11.19 -6.80 -5.20
N LEU A 87 -11.30 -8.13 -5.21
CA LEU A 87 -10.65 -8.99 -6.21
C LEU A 87 -11.04 -8.62 -7.64
N GLU A 88 -12.28 -8.17 -7.84
CA GLU A 88 -12.84 -7.77 -9.13
C GLU A 88 -12.20 -6.51 -9.72
N GLN A 89 -11.49 -5.74 -8.90
CA GLN A 89 -10.73 -4.56 -9.37
C GLN A 89 -9.39 -4.95 -10.01
N LEU A 90 -8.92 -6.18 -9.83
CA LEU A 90 -7.68 -6.64 -10.43
C LEU A 90 -7.86 -6.86 -11.94
N LYS A 91 -7.07 -6.12 -12.73
CA LYS A 91 -6.95 -6.34 -14.18
C LYS A 91 -5.90 -7.42 -14.42
N ILE A 92 -6.32 -8.66 -14.51
CA ILE A 92 -5.46 -9.84 -14.67
C ILE A 92 -5.74 -10.57 -15.98
N ASN A 93 -4.76 -11.32 -16.46
CA ASN A 93 -4.85 -12.24 -17.59
C ASN A 93 -4.14 -13.57 -17.25
N LEU A 94 -4.10 -14.50 -18.20
CA LEU A 94 -3.49 -15.83 -17.98
C LEU A 94 -1.97 -15.81 -17.76
N GLU A 95 -1.30 -14.75 -18.13
CA GLU A 95 0.15 -14.57 -17.95
C GLU A 95 0.48 -13.82 -16.66
N SER A 96 -0.53 -13.29 -15.97
CA SER A 96 -0.32 -12.50 -14.76
C SER A 96 0.30 -13.33 -13.63
N ARG A 97 1.28 -12.74 -12.97
CA ARG A 97 1.97 -13.30 -11.80
C ARG A 97 1.46 -12.60 -10.55
N ILE A 98 0.82 -13.37 -9.68
CA ILE A 98 0.17 -12.85 -8.48
C ILE A 98 0.87 -13.40 -7.24
N MET A 99 1.26 -12.52 -6.33
CA MET A 99 1.71 -12.92 -5.00
C MET A 99 0.53 -12.92 -4.03
N VAL A 100 0.32 -14.04 -3.34
CA VAL A 100 -0.71 -14.12 -2.29
C VAL A 100 -0.05 -14.17 -0.92
N LEU A 101 -0.48 -13.29 -0.03
CA LEU A 101 -0.05 -13.21 1.36
C LEU A 101 -1.17 -13.72 2.26
N GLU A 102 -0.99 -14.90 2.84
CA GLU A 102 -2.00 -15.51 3.73
C GLU A 102 -1.85 -14.98 5.16
N SER A 103 -2.92 -14.37 5.67
CA SER A 103 -3.05 -13.87 7.05
C SER A 103 -1.83 -13.09 7.59
N PRO A 104 -1.26 -12.14 6.81
CA PRO A 104 -0.08 -11.42 7.27
C PRO A 104 -0.44 -10.47 8.43
N GLU A 105 0.35 -10.51 9.51
CA GLU A 105 0.07 -9.76 10.73
C GLU A 105 0.95 -8.52 10.90
N LYS A 106 2.27 -8.69 10.66
CA LYS A 106 3.25 -7.62 10.94
C LYS A 106 3.29 -6.59 9.82
N PRO A 107 2.97 -5.31 10.10
CA PRO A 107 2.97 -4.25 9.07
C PRO A 107 4.29 -4.14 8.32
N GLY A 108 5.42 -4.26 9.02
CA GLY A 108 6.74 -4.20 8.40
C GLY A 108 6.98 -5.30 7.37
N ASN A 109 6.53 -6.52 7.64
CA ASN A 109 6.65 -7.64 6.71
C ASN A 109 5.76 -7.44 5.48
N ILE A 110 4.53 -6.95 5.68
CA ILE A 110 3.61 -6.64 4.57
C ILE A 110 4.26 -5.59 3.65
N GLY A 111 4.77 -4.51 4.21
CA GLY A 111 5.44 -3.46 3.44
C GLY A 111 6.66 -4.00 2.66
N ALA A 112 7.49 -4.82 3.30
CA ALA A 112 8.66 -5.43 2.65
C ALA A 112 8.25 -6.36 1.49
N LEU A 113 7.20 -7.16 1.66
CA LEU A 113 6.69 -8.05 0.62
C LEU A 113 6.08 -7.27 -0.55
N LEU A 114 5.32 -6.21 -0.29
CA LEU A 114 4.80 -5.32 -1.34
C LEU A 114 5.93 -4.66 -2.15
N ARG A 115 6.98 -4.19 -1.47
CA ARG A 115 8.18 -3.67 -2.14
C ARG A 115 8.85 -4.73 -3.01
N THR A 116 9.00 -5.94 -2.49
CA THR A 116 9.62 -7.05 -3.22
C THR A 116 8.78 -7.46 -4.41
N ALA A 117 7.46 -7.56 -4.27
CA ALA A 117 6.54 -7.88 -5.36
C ALA A 117 6.62 -6.84 -6.48
N ALA A 118 6.59 -5.55 -6.13
CA ALA A 118 6.74 -4.46 -7.11
C ALA A 118 8.10 -4.53 -7.83
N ALA A 119 9.20 -4.75 -7.10
CA ALA A 119 10.53 -4.86 -7.69
C ALA A 119 10.71 -6.12 -8.56
N ALA A 120 10.03 -7.21 -8.23
CA ALA A 120 10.03 -8.45 -9.01
C ALA A 120 9.10 -8.41 -10.23
N GLY A 121 8.39 -7.31 -10.46
CA GLY A 121 7.46 -7.17 -11.57
C GLY A 121 6.25 -8.10 -11.46
N MET A 122 5.73 -8.32 -10.25
CA MET A 122 4.45 -8.99 -10.07
C MET A 122 3.32 -8.09 -10.56
N ASP A 123 2.30 -8.68 -11.15
CA ASP A 123 1.17 -7.93 -11.71
C ASP A 123 0.14 -7.53 -10.64
N ALA A 124 0.08 -8.28 -9.54
CA ALA A 124 -0.77 -7.97 -8.39
C ALA A 124 -0.27 -8.64 -7.10
N VAL A 125 -0.73 -8.10 -5.97
CA VAL A 125 -0.64 -8.75 -4.67
C VAL A 125 -2.04 -8.94 -4.10
N ILE A 126 -2.35 -10.13 -3.59
CA ILE A 126 -3.60 -10.40 -2.87
C ILE A 126 -3.26 -10.66 -1.40
N ILE A 127 -3.92 -9.95 -0.51
CA ILE A 127 -3.84 -10.19 0.93
C ILE A 127 -5.06 -11.00 1.35
N ALA A 128 -4.87 -12.28 1.58
CA ALA A 128 -5.89 -13.19 2.05
C ALA A 128 -6.03 -13.09 3.57
N ASN A 129 -7.26 -13.02 4.09
CA ASN A 129 -7.57 -12.87 5.52
C ASN A 129 -6.76 -11.74 6.20
N PRO A 130 -6.84 -10.49 5.74
CA PRO A 130 -6.02 -9.40 6.25
C PRO A 130 -6.20 -9.20 7.76
N LYS A 131 -5.12 -9.23 8.52
CA LYS A 131 -5.10 -8.96 9.98
C LYS A 131 -4.73 -7.52 10.28
N THR A 132 -4.15 -6.83 9.33
CA THR A 132 -3.64 -5.47 9.48
C THR A 132 -4.23 -4.58 8.39
N ASP A 133 -4.48 -3.33 8.73
CA ASP A 133 -4.92 -2.29 7.81
C ASP A 133 -3.83 -1.96 6.80
N LEU A 134 -4.12 -2.09 5.50
CA LEU A 134 -3.18 -1.84 4.40
C LEU A 134 -2.54 -0.44 4.46
N TYR A 135 -3.31 0.54 4.92
CA TYR A 135 -2.86 1.93 5.03
C TYR A 135 -2.20 2.27 6.38
N HIS A 136 -1.73 1.24 7.09
CA HIS A 136 -0.94 1.43 8.29
C HIS A 136 0.38 2.16 7.95
N PRO A 137 0.80 3.22 8.67
CA PRO A 137 1.99 4.01 8.34
C PRO A 137 3.26 3.18 8.17
N HIS A 138 3.43 2.12 8.97
CA HIS A 138 4.55 1.20 8.82
C HIS A 138 4.53 0.37 7.53
N ILE A 139 3.34 0.05 6.97
CA ILE A 139 3.25 -0.61 5.66
C ILE A 139 3.70 0.37 4.58
N ILE A 140 3.14 1.58 4.57
CA ILE A 140 3.49 2.62 3.60
C ILE A 140 5.01 2.88 3.63
N ARG A 141 5.55 3.12 4.82
CA ARG A 141 6.97 3.39 5.02
C ARG A 141 7.87 2.24 4.54
N ASN A 142 7.59 1.00 4.98
CA ASN A 142 8.46 -0.15 4.67
C ASN A 142 8.31 -0.63 3.23
N SER A 143 7.22 -0.28 2.57
CA SER A 143 7.03 -0.58 1.14
C SER A 143 7.83 0.36 0.24
N LEU A 144 8.37 1.48 0.76
CA LEU A 144 9.03 2.53 -0.04
C LEU A 144 8.17 2.98 -1.23
N GLY A 145 6.85 3.11 -1.01
CA GLY A 145 5.86 3.41 -2.04
C GLY A 145 5.41 2.19 -2.87
N GLY A 146 5.94 1.00 -2.61
CA GLY A 146 5.52 -0.24 -3.30
C GLY A 146 4.04 -0.55 -3.12
N VAL A 147 3.43 -0.17 -1.99
CA VAL A 147 1.98 -0.29 -1.76
C VAL A 147 1.15 0.51 -2.78
N PHE A 148 1.72 1.54 -3.37
CA PHE A 148 1.10 2.36 -4.42
C PHE A 148 1.59 2.02 -5.83
N SER A 149 2.57 1.13 -5.97
CA SER A 149 3.19 0.81 -7.27
C SER A 149 2.67 -0.50 -7.87
N ILE A 150 1.86 -1.25 -7.14
CA ILE A 150 1.31 -2.53 -7.57
C ILE A 150 -0.17 -2.63 -7.16
N PRO A 151 -1.05 -3.15 -8.01
CA PRO A 151 -2.43 -3.44 -7.63
C PRO A 151 -2.50 -4.39 -6.43
N VAL A 152 -3.28 -4.02 -5.42
CA VAL A 152 -3.49 -4.84 -4.22
C VAL A 152 -4.97 -5.15 -4.07
N ALA A 153 -5.32 -6.42 -3.86
CA ALA A 153 -6.66 -6.82 -3.46
C ALA A 153 -6.67 -7.50 -2.09
N MET A 154 -7.83 -7.51 -1.45
CA MET A 154 -8.03 -8.11 -0.13
C MET A 154 -9.31 -8.92 -0.09
N ALA A 155 -9.25 -10.17 0.39
CA ALA A 155 -10.42 -11.04 0.52
C ALA A 155 -10.19 -12.13 1.57
N THR A 156 -11.19 -12.98 1.80
CA THR A 156 -11.00 -14.23 2.56
C THR A 156 -10.21 -15.24 1.73
N SER A 157 -9.50 -16.16 2.38
CA SER A 157 -8.74 -17.22 1.67
C SER A 157 -9.61 -18.04 0.75
N ASP A 158 -10.84 -18.37 1.15
CA ASP A 158 -11.78 -19.13 0.31
C ASP A 158 -12.14 -18.36 -0.97
N ASN A 159 -12.39 -17.05 -0.86
CA ASN A 159 -12.68 -16.20 -2.00
C ASN A 159 -11.46 -16.08 -2.93
N VAL A 160 -10.25 -15.93 -2.36
CA VAL A 160 -9.00 -15.88 -3.13
C VAL A 160 -8.78 -17.18 -3.90
N ILE A 161 -8.92 -18.34 -3.25
CA ILE A 161 -8.77 -19.65 -3.90
C ILE A 161 -9.79 -19.82 -5.02
N SER A 162 -11.04 -19.45 -4.75
CA SER A 162 -12.12 -19.52 -5.74
C SER A 162 -11.85 -18.61 -6.93
N PHE A 163 -11.40 -17.39 -6.68
CA PHE A 163 -11.03 -16.42 -7.71
C PHE A 163 -9.88 -16.93 -8.58
N LEU A 164 -8.80 -17.44 -7.98
CA LEU A 164 -7.65 -17.96 -8.71
C LEU A 164 -8.02 -19.18 -9.56
N LYS A 165 -8.81 -20.11 -9.03
CA LYS A 165 -9.29 -21.28 -9.77
C LYS A 165 -10.20 -20.90 -10.94
N LYS A 166 -11.13 -19.96 -10.72
CA LYS A 166 -12.04 -19.46 -11.77
C LYS A 166 -11.27 -18.84 -12.94
N ASN A 167 -10.15 -18.19 -12.64
CA ASN A 167 -9.27 -17.56 -13.65
C ASN A 167 -8.14 -18.49 -14.12
N SER A 168 -8.22 -19.81 -13.84
CA SER A 168 -7.29 -20.84 -14.32
C SER A 168 -5.83 -20.65 -13.90
N PHE A 169 -5.57 -20.01 -12.76
CA PHE A 169 -4.22 -19.85 -12.23
C PHE A 169 -3.63 -21.17 -11.72
N ASN A 170 -2.36 -21.39 -12.03
CA ASN A 170 -1.56 -22.42 -11.36
C ASN A 170 -1.16 -21.91 -9.97
N ILE A 171 -1.61 -22.59 -8.91
CA ILE A 171 -1.37 -22.16 -7.52
C ILE A 171 -0.16 -22.89 -6.96
N ILE A 172 0.89 -22.14 -6.62
CA ILE A 172 2.11 -22.65 -5.99
C ILE A 172 2.13 -22.16 -4.53
N ILE A 173 2.15 -23.10 -3.60
CA ILE A 173 2.14 -22.80 -2.16
C ILE A 173 3.54 -22.98 -1.61
N THR A 174 4.05 -21.96 -0.92
CA THR A 174 5.28 -22.07 -0.11
C THR A 174 4.92 -22.52 1.30
N ALA A 175 5.46 -23.67 1.72
CA ALA A 175 5.17 -24.24 3.03
C ALA A 175 6.39 -25.01 3.57
N ILE A 176 6.51 -25.06 4.89
CA ILE A 176 7.51 -25.89 5.57
C ILE A 176 6.87 -27.26 5.82
N LEU A 177 7.00 -28.15 4.85
CA LEU A 177 6.43 -29.51 4.89
C LEU A 177 7.49 -30.53 4.49
N ASN A 178 7.50 -31.72 5.14
CA ASN A 178 8.43 -32.81 4.81
C ASN A 178 8.35 -33.29 3.35
N LYS A 179 7.20 -33.09 2.69
CA LYS A 179 6.98 -33.46 1.28
C LYS A 179 7.11 -32.27 0.32
N ALA A 180 7.53 -31.08 0.80
CA ALA A 180 7.71 -29.93 -0.05
C ALA A 180 8.86 -30.16 -1.06
N LYS A 181 8.62 -29.79 -2.31
CA LYS A 181 9.68 -29.79 -3.34
C LYS A 181 10.53 -28.53 -3.21
N HIS A 182 11.83 -28.65 -3.38
CA HIS A 182 12.71 -27.50 -3.42
C HIS A 182 12.32 -26.58 -4.60
N TYR A 183 12.25 -25.26 -4.38
CA TYR A 183 11.75 -24.28 -5.36
C TYR A 183 12.44 -24.38 -6.73
N LYS A 184 13.75 -24.69 -6.79
CA LYS A 184 14.49 -24.91 -8.07
C LYS A 184 14.00 -26.11 -8.90
N ARG A 185 13.16 -26.98 -8.34
CA ARG A 185 12.60 -28.18 -9.00
C ARG A 185 11.15 -27.98 -9.44
N ILE A 186 10.61 -26.78 -9.27
CA ILE A 186 9.26 -26.44 -9.70
C ILE A 186 9.34 -25.84 -11.10
N LYS A 187 8.49 -26.30 -12.01
CA LYS A 187 8.26 -25.64 -13.30
C LYS A 187 7.17 -24.60 -13.09
N TYR A 188 7.49 -23.37 -13.34
CA TYR A 188 6.61 -22.22 -13.22
C TYR A 188 5.83 -22.04 -14.51
#